data_70278ef54f65fcd69d909a5249ee8d22
#
_entry.id   70278ef54f65fcd69d909a5249ee8d22
#
_cell.length_a   1.000
_cell.length_b   1.000
_cell.length_c   1.000
_cell.angle_alpha   90.00
_cell.angle_beta   90.00
_cell.angle_gamma   90.00
#
_symmetry.space_group_name_H-M   'P 1'
#
loop_
_entity.id
_entity.type
_entity.pdbx_description
1 polymer ?
#
loop_
_entity_poly.entity_id
_entity_poly.type
_entity_poly.pdbx_seq_one_letter_code
_entity_poly.pdbx_strand_id
1 'polypeptide(L)'
;ILNSLWTETIPKVDELKQVQLVKADSRYAEAYFVARTIYQQVALSNYRYHDFLILAPNLKEYETYLTPILRQNQIPFFNDLQQEMKYHPLVVLIESLFNLHENPFQTQNMLAILKTHLLIPSWYKEEAEYIHDVDELENFVLAHGINHNLWKKHFDNFVNAEVIRLDKMDDEVAKIDRLRSYLVDKISTFFKIIEQEKDSQKALTIFFEFLTKNGIADRLEKWRDEANEAGDLQQAQQPEQLWDLLMQLLQDYLAINPETFDLNEFFNMLISAFREANFSQIPSTLDAVNLSEMGMVQTSGYKQVFIIGATANNLPQIQKMPGFLTTENLNQLQNSFNSESYLEDSQQLNNLDQNYQFGLSLALAQDRVYVSYPVLNASNEELDPSIYYQRLKDYGAQQFVQHDLPEKMQDLLSFITNPDASLGYLTYMNSINSGLAVQELLKITQEQLPQKTKTVLEASDFDNQPENIGQDLASQLYGQNLNSSVSQLETFYENSYEYFLNYGLKLRRRFENEFDVIQAGNYFHETFDRLVKKLNKQHTDLADLSSIELEQMLNSVRNVMKDEGKYSQLMNDPFNQYLFKCLDHTTSKVAHNWRRSLK
;
A
#
# COMPACT_ATOMS: atom_id res chain seq x y z
N ILE A 1 4.99 -20.92 39.16
CA ILE A 1 4.90 -19.57 38.58
C ILE A 1 3.73 -19.51 37.60
N LEU A 2 3.64 -20.41 36.59
CA LEU A 2 2.56 -20.36 35.60
C LEU A 2 1.16 -20.37 36.22
N ASN A 3 0.91 -21.22 37.21
CA ASN A 3 -0.36 -21.26 37.92
C ASN A 3 -0.63 -20.00 38.75
N SER A 4 0.40 -19.36 39.29
CA SER A 4 0.27 -18.16 40.10
C SER A 4 0.17 -16.87 39.30
N LEU A 5 0.50 -16.86 38.02
CA LEU A 5 0.28 -15.71 37.14
C LEU A 5 -1.20 -15.31 37.05
N TRP A 6 -2.12 -16.25 37.37
CA TRP A 6 -3.57 -16.06 37.24
C TRP A 6 -4.26 -15.97 38.59
N THR A 7 -3.53 -16.09 39.73
CA THR A 7 -4.05 -15.99 41.06
C THR A 7 -3.70 -14.64 41.70
N GLU A 8 -4.46 -14.19 42.68
CA GLU A 8 -4.21 -12.93 43.40
C GLU A 8 -2.98 -12.98 44.32
N THR A 9 -2.47 -14.18 44.60
CA THR A 9 -1.31 -14.38 45.48
C THR A 9 -0.01 -14.38 44.72
N ILE A 10 0.80 -13.33 44.91
CA ILE A 10 2.16 -13.24 44.38
C ILE A 10 3.09 -14.11 45.24
N PRO A 11 3.68 -15.21 44.73
CA PRO A 11 4.69 -15.94 45.46
C PRO A 11 5.92 -15.05 45.66
N LYS A 12 6.47 -15.03 46.85
CA LYS A 12 7.76 -14.36 47.13
C LYS A 12 8.87 -15.17 46.43
N VAL A 13 9.25 -14.72 45.22
CA VAL A 13 10.41 -15.24 44.48
C VAL A 13 11.45 -14.13 44.53
N ASP A 14 12.66 -14.44 45.02
CA ASP A 14 13.69 -13.42 45.21
C ASP A 14 14.18 -12.82 43.85
N GLU A 15 14.21 -13.57 42.76
CA GLU A 15 14.49 -13.09 41.43
C GLU A 15 13.99 -14.09 40.36
N LEU A 16 13.35 -13.59 39.31
CA LEU A 16 12.91 -14.37 38.15
C LEU A 16 13.99 -14.31 37.05
N LYS A 17 15.11 -15.00 37.24
CA LYS A 17 16.32 -14.90 36.38
C LYS A 17 16.11 -15.34 34.92
N GLN A 18 15.11 -16.20 34.68
CA GLN A 18 14.84 -16.73 33.34
C GLN A 18 13.96 -15.79 32.49
N VAL A 19 13.31 -14.79 33.10
CA VAL A 19 12.47 -13.83 32.40
C VAL A 19 13.12 -12.45 32.48
N GLN A 20 13.29 -11.83 31.32
CA GLN A 20 13.79 -10.48 31.19
C GLN A 20 12.72 -9.59 30.55
N LEU A 21 12.49 -8.43 31.14
CA LEU A 21 11.55 -7.44 30.65
C LEU A 21 12.29 -6.35 29.91
N VAL A 22 11.75 -5.93 28.77
CA VAL A 22 12.34 -4.86 27.98
C VAL A 22 11.30 -3.77 27.72
N LYS A 23 11.64 -2.55 28.15
CA LYS A 23 10.91 -1.34 27.82
C LYS A 23 11.64 -0.66 26.67
N ALA A 24 11.07 -0.70 25.46
CA ALA A 24 11.68 -0.10 24.28
C ALA A 24 11.04 1.27 23.98
N ASP A 25 11.81 2.23 23.48
CA ASP A 25 11.28 3.56 23.15
C ASP A 25 10.24 3.48 22.00
N SER A 26 10.50 2.62 21.01
CA SER A 26 9.66 2.43 19.85
C SER A 26 9.60 0.96 19.41
N ARG A 27 8.73 0.62 18.46
CA ARG A 27 8.73 -0.70 17.80
C ARG A 27 10.05 -0.96 17.07
N TYR A 28 10.70 0.09 16.56
CA TYR A 28 12.01 -0.05 15.92
C TYR A 28 13.07 -0.47 16.94
N ALA A 29 13.15 0.21 18.10
CA ALA A 29 14.07 -0.14 19.20
C ALA A 29 13.81 -1.57 19.70
N GLU A 30 12.56 -1.97 19.80
CA GLU A 30 12.16 -3.32 20.20
C GLU A 30 12.64 -4.39 19.20
N ALA A 31 12.37 -4.20 17.91
CA ALA A 31 12.81 -5.12 16.86
C ALA A 31 14.36 -5.17 16.76
N TYR A 32 15.00 -4.03 16.93
CA TYR A 32 16.46 -3.95 16.93
C TYR A 32 17.08 -4.67 18.15
N PHE A 33 16.48 -4.52 19.33
CA PHE A 33 16.90 -5.27 20.52
C PHE A 33 16.88 -6.78 20.27
N VAL A 34 15.80 -7.28 19.64
CA VAL A 34 15.66 -8.71 19.33
C VAL A 34 16.77 -9.16 18.36
N ALA A 35 16.92 -8.47 17.23
CA ALA A 35 17.93 -8.81 16.23
C ALA A 35 19.35 -8.77 16.79
N ARG A 36 19.70 -7.71 17.54
CA ARG A 36 21.00 -7.58 18.20
C ARG A 36 21.24 -8.71 19.19
N THR A 37 20.26 -9.02 20.04
CA THR A 37 20.40 -10.07 21.05
C THR A 37 20.65 -11.41 20.39
N ILE A 38 19.89 -11.76 19.34
CA ILE A 38 20.09 -12.98 18.57
C ILE A 38 21.49 -12.99 17.95
N TYR A 39 21.89 -11.91 17.25
CA TYR A 39 23.20 -11.80 16.62
C TYR A 39 24.34 -12.03 17.62
N GLN A 40 24.29 -11.36 18.78
CA GLN A 40 25.31 -11.47 19.82
C GLN A 40 25.34 -12.88 20.44
N GLN A 41 24.18 -13.51 20.67
CA GLN A 41 24.12 -14.85 21.23
C GLN A 41 24.67 -15.90 20.26
N VAL A 42 24.41 -15.76 18.97
CA VAL A 42 25.00 -16.64 17.96
C VAL A 42 26.49 -16.39 17.78
N ALA A 43 26.93 -15.13 17.77
CA ALA A 43 28.34 -14.79 17.55
C ALA A 43 29.24 -15.08 18.76
N LEU A 44 28.76 -14.88 20.00
CA LEU A 44 29.56 -14.92 21.22
C LEU A 44 29.25 -16.14 22.11
N SER A 45 28.15 -16.84 21.87
CA SER A 45 27.69 -17.98 22.63
C SER A 45 27.42 -19.16 21.70
N ASN A 46 27.17 -20.31 22.21
CA ASN A 46 27.00 -21.52 21.40
C ASN A 46 25.52 -21.74 20.97
N TYR A 47 24.84 -20.63 20.57
CA TYR A 47 23.47 -20.70 20.03
C TYR A 47 23.48 -20.77 18.50
N ARG A 48 22.39 -21.35 17.93
CA ARG A 48 22.11 -21.36 16.50
C ARG A 48 20.80 -20.59 16.24
N TYR A 49 20.56 -20.17 15.02
CA TYR A 49 19.37 -19.38 14.68
C TYR A 49 18.05 -20.13 14.97
N HIS A 50 18.00 -21.44 14.78
CA HIS A 50 16.81 -22.24 15.12
C HIS A 50 16.52 -22.37 16.63
N ASP A 51 17.46 -21.98 17.51
CA ASP A 51 17.25 -21.93 18.96
C ASP A 51 16.33 -20.78 19.41
N PHE A 52 16.02 -19.84 18.49
CA PHE A 52 15.27 -18.63 18.79
C PHE A 52 13.87 -18.66 18.18
N LEU A 53 12.91 -18.17 18.96
CA LEU A 53 11.53 -17.93 18.56
C LEU A 53 11.13 -16.50 18.88
N ILE A 54 10.53 -15.80 17.92
CA ILE A 54 9.93 -14.49 18.11
C ILE A 54 8.41 -14.64 18.00
N LEU A 55 7.71 -14.22 19.04
CA LEU A 55 6.25 -14.27 19.12
C LEU A 55 5.71 -12.85 19.25
N ALA A 56 4.69 -12.53 18.46
CA ALA A 56 3.93 -11.30 18.61
C ALA A 56 2.43 -11.62 18.70
N PRO A 57 1.64 -10.88 19.48
CA PRO A 57 0.18 -10.99 19.46
C PRO A 57 -0.41 -10.65 18.08
N ASN A 58 0.21 -9.68 17.39
CA ASN A 58 -0.10 -9.29 16.01
C ASN A 58 1.23 -9.13 15.25
N LEU A 59 1.66 -10.17 14.59
CA LEU A 59 2.94 -10.19 13.88
C LEU A 59 2.94 -9.24 12.66
N LYS A 60 1.78 -9.00 12.05
CA LYS A 60 1.62 -8.08 10.90
C LYS A 60 2.05 -6.64 11.22
N GLU A 61 1.81 -6.17 12.46
CA GLU A 61 2.27 -4.85 12.89
C GLU A 61 3.80 -4.73 13.00
N TYR A 62 4.49 -5.86 13.15
CA TYR A 62 5.95 -5.93 13.29
C TYR A 62 6.68 -6.28 12.01
N GLU A 63 6.00 -6.77 10.99
CA GLU A 63 6.63 -7.22 9.74
C GLU A 63 7.49 -6.12 9.10
N THR A 64 6.98 -4.89 9.06
CA THR A 64 7.68 -3.74 8.49
C THR A 64 8.92 -3.29 9.27
N TYR A 65 9.06 -3.71 10.51
CA TYR A 65 10.23 -3.42 11.37
C TYR A 65 11.17 -4.61 11.46
N LEU A 66 10.66 -5.79 11.81
CA LEU A 66 11.47 -7.00 12.04
C LEU A 66 12.17 -7.49 10.77
N THR A 67 11.43 -7.64 9.68
CA THR A 67 11.96 -8.23 8.45
C THR A 67 13.16 -7.45 7.88
N PRO A 68 13.11 -6.11 7.73
CA PRO A 68 14.26 -5.33 7.29
C PRO A 68 15.44 -5.40 8.27
N ILE A 69 15.17 -5.33 9.58
CA ILE A 69 16.22 -5.34 10.61
C ILE A 69 16.92 -6.70 10.66
N LEU A 70 16.19 -7.81 10.58
CA LEU A 70 16.78 -9.15 10.53
C LEU A 70 17.60 -9.35 9.26
N ARG A 71 17.12 -8.90 8.09
CA ARG A 71 17.90 -8.94 6.83
C ARG A 71 19.17 -8.10 6.90
N GLN A 72 19.09 -6.88 7.41
CA GLN A 72 20.26 -6.00 7.58
C GLN A 72 21.29 -6.62 8.53
N ASN A 73 20.84 -7.34 9.54
CA ASN A 73 21.71 -8.08 10.45
C ASN A 73 22.15 -9.45 9.92
N GLN A 74 21.77 -9.82 8.70
CA GLN A 74 22.09 -11.12 8.07
C GLN A 74 21.62 -12.31 8.90
N ILE A 75 20.50 -12.17 9.62
CA ILE A 75 19.88 -13.23 10.42
C ILE A 75 18.88 -13.97 9.53
N PRO A 76 19.09 -15.25 9.25
CA PRO A 76 18.10 -16.05 8.55
C PRO A 76 16.87 -16.24 9.43
N PHE A 77 15.68 -16.02 8.85
CA PHE A 77 14.44 -16.16 9.56
C PHE A 77 13.37 -16.82 8.70
N PHE A 78 12.46 -17.47 9.36
CA PHE A 78 11.22 -17.98 8.79
C PHE A 78 10.06 -17.16 9.38
N ASN A 79 9.31 -16.51 8.52
CA ASN A 79 8.15 -15.72 8.90
C ASN A 79 6.89 -16.54 8.63
N ASP A 80 6.19 -16.93 9.69
CA ASP A 80 4.95 -17.74 9.61
C ASP A 80 3.70 -16.87 9.28
N LEU A 81 3.89 -15.60 8.93
CA LEU A 81 2.81 -14.75 8.44
C LEU A 81 2.30 -15.27 7.11
N GLN A 82 1.01 -15.56 7.08
CA GLN A 82 0.34 -15.98 5.87
C GLN A 82 0.30 -14.83 4.87
N GLN A 83 0.91 -15.01 3.70
CA GLN A 83 0.81 -14.06 2.60
C GLN A 83 -0.47 -14.33 1.82
N GLU A 84 -1.34 -13.32 1.76
CA GLU A 84 -2.63 -13.42 1.09
C GLU A 84 -2.44 -13.49 -0.43
N MET A 85 -3.07 -14.47 -1.10
CA MET A 85 -2.99 -14.64 -2.56
C MET A 85 -3.68 -13.52 -3.33
N LYS A 86 -4.64 -12.83 -2.73
CA LYS A 86 -5.44 -11.76 -3.38
C LYS A 86 -4.62 -10.60 -3.95
N TYR A 87 -3.41 -10.37 -3.44
CA TYR A 87 -2.54 -9.30 -3.94
C TYR A 87 -1.61 -9.74 -5.09
N HIS A 88 -1.63 -11.01 -5.45
CA HIS A 88 -0.80 -11.49 -6.54
C HIS A 88 -1.30 -10.96 -7.90
N PRO A 89 -0.40 -10.57 -8.83
CA PRO A 89 -0.79 -9.99 -10.12
C PRO A 89 -1.81 -10.80 -10.92
N LEU A 90 -1.75 -12.14 -10.89
CA LEU A 90 -2.75 -12.99 -11.57
C LEU A 90 -4.15 -12.83 -10.97
N VAL A 91 -4.26 -12.72 -9.65
CA VAL A 91 -5.55 -12.50 -8.99
C VAL A 91 -6.09 -11.11 -9.30
N VAL A 92 -5.21 -10.09 -9.30
CA VAL A 92 -5.56 -8.71 -9.70
C VAL A 92 -6.05 -8.68 -11.16
N LEU A 93 -5.43 -9.44 -12.06
CA LEU A 93 -5.89 -9.59 -13.44
C LEU A 93 -7.29 -10.18 -13.51
N ILE A 94 -7.53 -11.30 -12.79
CA ILE A 94 -8.84 -11.98 -12.78
C ILE A 94 -9.93 -11.07 -12.20
N GLU A 95 -9.65 -10.40 -11.07
CA GLU A 95 -10.58 -9.45 -10.45
C GLU A 95 -10.85 -8.25 -11.37
N SER A 96 -9.84 -7.73 -12.05
CA SER A 96 -10.01 -6.64 -13.01
C SER A 96 -10.82 -7.07 -14.23
N LEU A 97 -10.67 -8.30 -14.73
CA LEU A 97 -11.51 -8.84 -15.79
C LEU A 97 -12.97 -8.94 -15.34
N PHE A 98 -13.24 -9.44 -14.13
CA PHE A 98 -14.59 -9.46 -13.58
C PHE A 98 -15.21 -8.07 -13.49
N ASN A 99 -14.48 -7.12 -12.93
CA ASN A 99 -14.95 -5.73 -12.84
C ASN A 99 -15.20 -5.10 -14.21
N LEU A 100 -14.44 -5.47 -15.25
CA LEU A 100 -14.64 -5.02 -16.62
C LEU A 100 -15.86 -5.69 -17.30
N HIS A 101 -16.27 -6.88 -16.86
CA HIS A 101 -17.53 -7.48 -17.28
C HIS A 101 -18.72 -6.65 -16.80
N GLU A 102 -18.73 -6.24 -15.52
CA GLU A 102 -19.78 -5.41 -14.95
C GLU A 102 -19.74 -3.95 -15.44
N ASN A 103 -18.53 -3.38 -15.56
CA ASN A 103 -18.28 -1.99 -15.94
C ASN A 103 -17.29 -1.93 -17.11
N PRO A 104 -17.75 -2.12 -18.35
CA PRO A 104 -16.88 -2.24 -19.51
C PRO A 104 -15.94 -1.04 -19.69
N PHE A 105 -14.64 -1.34 -19.83
CA PHE A 105 -13.56 -0.36 -20.07
C PHE A 105 -13.44 0.72 -19.01
N GLN A 106 -13.77 0.42 -17.75
CA GLN A 106 -13.48 1.30 -16.64
C GLN A 106 -11.96 1.48 -16.51
N THR A 107 -11.49 2.72 -16.52
CA THR A 107 -10.06 3.07 -16.59
C THR A 107 -9.24 2.45 -15.49
N GLN A 108 -9.73 2.45 -14.25
CA GLN A 108 -9.03 1.86 -13.12
C GLN A 108 -8.68 0.38 -13.37
N ASN A 109 -9.63 -0.40 -13.89
CA ASN A 109 -9.43 -1.83 -14.16
C ASN A 109 -8.57 -2.07 -15.40
N MET A 110 -8.69 -1.21 -16.44
CA MET A 110 -7.82 -1.26 -17.62
C MET A 110 -6.36 -1.04 -17.24
N LEU A 111 -6.09 -0.02 -16.42
CA LEU A 111 -4.75 0.28 -15.91
C LEU A 111 -4.25 -0.80 -14.95
N ALA A 112 -5.12 -1.33 -14.08
CA ALA A 112 -4.75 -2.44 -13.19
C ALA A 112 -4.26 -3.65 -13.99
N ILE A 113 -4.93 -4.02 -15.07
CA ILE A 113 -4.51 -5.12 -15.97
C ILE A 113 -3.11 -4.84 -16.56
N LEU A 114 -2.85 -3.65 -17.08
CA LEU A 114 -1.53 -3.29 -17.61
C LEU A 114 -0.45 -3.38 -16.53
N LYS A 115 -0.74 -2.88 -15.34
CA LYS A 115 0.19 -2.86 -14.19
C LYS A 115 0.43 -4.25 -13.56
N THR A 116 -0.32 -5.28 -13.96
CA THR A 116 0.02 -6.67 -13.57
C THR A 116 1.27 -7.18 -14.27
N HIS A 117 1.70 -6.58 -15.35
CA HIS A 117 2.79 -7.04 -16.24
C HIS A 117 2.58 -8.45 -16.80
N LEU A 118 1.36 -8.96 -16.79
CA LEU A 118 1.03 -10.29 -17.31
C LEU A 118 0.67 -10.28 -18.81
N LEU A 119 0.18 -9.15 -19.33
CA LEU A 119 -0.23 -9.00 -20.72
C LEU A 119 0.74 -8.08 -21.50
N ILE A 120 2.04 -8.37 -21.43
CA ILE A 120 3.06 -7.60 -22.17
C ILE A 120 3.03 -8.01 -23.65
N PRO A 121 2.82 -7.07 -24.57
CA PRO A 121 2.89 -7.37 -26.00
C PRO A 121 4.28 -7.83 -26.44
N SER A 122 4.33 -8.75 -27.40
CA SER A 122 5.58 -9.38 -27.88
C SER A 122 6.55 -8.43 -28.61
N TRP A 123 6.12 -7.20 -28.94
CA TRP A 123 7.02 -6.20 -29.56
C TRP A 123 7.91 -5.47 -28.55
N TYR A 124 7.62 -5.55 -27.24
CA TYR A 124 8.53 -5.05 -26.21
C TYR A 124 9.66 -6.06 -25.99
N LYS A 125 10.89 -5.60 -26.13
CA LYS A 125 12.08 -6.41 -25.87
C LYS A 125 12.51 -6.33 -24.41
N GLU A 126 12.39 -5.13 -23.85
CA GLU A 126 12.74 -4.81 -22.47
C GLU A 126 11.48 -4.45 -21.68
N GLU A 127 11.36 -5.00 -20.49
CA GLU A 127 10.22 -4.70 -19.60
C GLU A 127 10.18 -3.23 -19.17
N ALA A 128 11.35 -2.58 -19.06
CA ALA A 128 11.46 -1.16 -18.74
C ALA A 128 10.78 -0.26 -19.78
N GLU A 129 10.85 -0.61 -21.09
CA GLU A 129 10.15 0.11 -22.14
C GLU A 129 8.62 -0.01 -22.00
N TYR A 130 8.15 -1.21 -21.66
CA TYR A 130 6.73 -1.44 -21.41
C TYR A 130 6.22 -0.64 -20.20
N ILE A 131 6.96 -0.65 -19.10
CA ILE A 131 6.62 0.11 -17.89
C ILE A 131 6.52 1.60 -18.21
N HIS A 132 7.51 2.14 -18.94
CA HIS A 132 7.50 3.54 -19.36
C HIS A 132 6.25 3.87 -20.21
N ASP A 133 5.93 3.05 -21.20
CA ASP A 133 4.76 3.28 -22.06
C ASP A 133 3.43 3.13 -21.30
N VAL A 134 3.35 2.26 -20.26
CA VAL A 134 2.20 2.15 -19.37
C VAL A 134 2.04 3.41 -18.52
N ASP A 135 3.13 3.95 -17.98
CA ASP A 135 3.10 5.19 -17.20
C ASP A 135 2.67 6.39 -18.06
N GLU A 136 3.19 6.50 -19.29
CA GLU A 136 2.78 7.54 -20.24
C GLU A 136 1.31 7.38 -20.67
N LEU A 137 0.86 6.14 -20.90
CA LEU A 137 -0.54 5.85 -21.19
C LEU A 137 -1.44 6.25 -20.02
N GLU A 138 -1.06 5.94 -18.77
CA GLU A 138 -1.81 6.36 -17.58
C GLU A 138 -1.89 7.88 -17.50
N ASN A 139 -0.77 8.59 -17.67
CA ASN A 139 -0.74 10.05 -17.68
C ASN A 139 -1.68 10.62 -18.75
N PHE A 140 -1.63 10.07 -19.95
CA PHE A 140 -2.49 10.49 -21.06
C PHE A 140 -3.98 10.25 -20.77
N VAL A 141 -4.32 9.07 -20.30
CA VAL A 141 -5.72 8.67 -20.01
C VAL A 141 -6.32 9.55 -18.91
N LEU A 142 -5.56 9.82 -17.84
CA LEU A 142 -6.01 10.67 -16.74
C LEU A 142 -6.12 12.14 -17.17
N ALA A 143 -5.16 12.63 -17.94
CA ALA A 143 -5.17 14.00 -18.46
C ALA A 143 -6.38 14.29 -19.37
N HIS A 144 -6.85 13.30 -20.11
CA HIS A 144 -7.94 13.44 -21.07
C HIS A 144 -9.28 12.87 -20.55
N GLY A 145 -9.34 12.35 -19.31
CA GLY A 145 -10.56 11.80 -18.72
C GLY A 145 -11.10 10.60 -19.52
N ILE A 146 -10.20 9.80 -20.08
CA ILE A 146 -10.58 8.65 -20.89
C ILE A 146 -11.15 7.57 -19.99
N ASN A 147 -12.41 7.19 -20.21
CA ASN A 147 -13.09 6.15 -19.46
C ASN A 147 -14.13 5.44 -20.34
N HIS A 148 -14.47 4.20 -20.01
CA HIS A 148 -15.49 3.40 -20.69
C HIS A 148 -15.28 3.39 -22.23
N ASN A 149 -16.31 3.75 -23.00
CA ASN A 149 -16.26 3.71 -24.47
C ASN A 149 -15.19 4.60 -25.12
N LEU A 150 -14.61 5.55 -24.37
CA LEU A 150 -13.52 6.39 -24.89
C LEU A 150 -12.26 5.57 -25.13
N TRP A 151 -12.06 4.46 -24.41
CA TRP A 151 -10.95 3.53 -24.66
C TRP A 151 -10.97 2.93 -26.07
N LYS A 152 -12.12 2.89 -26.73
CA LYS A 152 -12.25 2.39 -28.12
C LYS A 152 -11.85 3.42 -29.17
N LYS A 153 -11.69 4.70 -28.79
CA LYS A 153 -11.31 5.78 -29.69
C LYS A 153 -9.78 5.87 -29.78
N HIS A 154 -9.27 6.22 -30.96
CA HIS A 154 -7.84 6.52 -31.13
C HIS A 154 -7.47 7.76 -30.34
N PHE A 155 -6.27 7.76 -29.78
CA PHE A 155 -5.79 8.86 -28.94
C PHE A 155 -5.57 10.16 -29.73
N ASP A 156 -5.32 10.09 -31.02
CA ASP A 156 -5.29 11.26 -31.91
C ASP A 156 -6.56 12.14 -31.82
N ASN A 157 -7.71 11.53 -31.48
CA ASN A 157 -8.95 12.29 -31.32
C ASN A 157 -8.93 13.22 -30.12
N PHE A 158 -8.00 13.05 -29.18
CA PHE A 158 -7.88 13.85 -27.95
C PHE A 158 -6.76 14.89 -28.00
N VAL A 159 -5.79 14.75 -28.92
CA VAL A 159 -4.59 15.61 -29.03
C VAL A 159 -4.91 17.04 -29.47
N ASN A 160 -6.00 17.27 -30.20
CA ASN A 160 -6.39 18.59 -30.75
C ASN A 160 -7.07 19.54 -29.73
N ALA A 161 -7.28 19.13 -28.49
CA ALA A 161 -7.76 20.01 -27.44
C ALA A 161 -6.56 20.75 -26.82
N GLU A 162 -6.50 22.06 -26.92
CA GLU A 162 -5.46 23.06 -26.54
C GLU A 162 -4.60 22.84 -25.27
N VAL A 163 -4.58 21.68 -24.67
CA VAL A 163 -4.04 21.44 -23.32
C VAL A 163 -2.56 21.04 -23.31
N ILE A 164 -2.03 20.50 -24.41
CA ILE A 164 -0.63 20.03 -24.43
C ILE A 164 0.07 20.44 -25.74
N ARG A 165 0.91 21.48 -25.66
CA ARG A 165 1.94 21.76 -26.67
C ARG A 165 3.20 20.98 -26.32
N LEU A 166 3.42 19.83 -26.95
CA LEU A 166 4.68 19.10 -26.89
C LEU A 166 5.15 18.83 -28.33
N ASP A 167 6.29 19.38 -28.71
CA ASP A 167 6.89 19.33 -30.05
C ASP A 167 7.48 17.92 -30.44
N LYS A 168 7.18 16.87 -29.65
CA LYS A 168 7.60 15.48 -29.92
C LYS A 168 6.46 14.45 -29.85
N MET A 169 5.20 14.89 -29.93
CA MET A 169 4.02 14.09 -29.53
C MET A 169 3.60 12.99 -30.51
N ASP A 170 3.90 13.07 -31.80
CA ASP A 170 3.30 12.15 -32.76
C ASP A 170 3.77 10.70 -32.57
N ASP A 171 5.05 10.48 -32.28
CA ASP A 171 5.61 9.13 -32.11
C ASP A 171 5.25 8.53 -30.72
N GLU A 172 5.21 9.34 -29.66
CA GLU A 172 4.89 8.87 -28.29
C GLU A 172 3.42 8.53 -28.16
N VAL A 173 2.51 9.39 -28.66
CA VAL A 173 1.07 9.12 -28.69
C VAL A 173 0.75 7.87 -29.50
N ALA A 174 1.43 7.67 -30.65
CA ALA A 174 1.24 6.47 -31.46
C ALA A 174 1.63 5.18 -30.74
N LYS A 175 2.71 5.21 -29.93
CA LYS A 175 3.14 4.05 -29.11
C LYS A 175 2.10 3.69 -28.06
N ILE A 176 1.66 4.65 -27.26
CA ILE A 176 0.66 4.42 -26.21
C ILE A 176 -0.71 4.06 -26.80
N ASP A 177 -1.10 4.60 -27.97
CA ASP A 177 -2.32 4.22 -28.67
C ASP A 177 -2.25 2.77 -29.20
N ARG A 178 -1.08 2.33 -29.65
CA ARG A 178 -0.86 0.93 -30.02
C ARG A 178 -1.05 -0.01 -28.82
N LEU A 179 -0.54 0.36 -27.64
CA LEU A 179 -0.70 -0.40 -26.40
C LEU A 179 -2.18 -0.42 -25.97
N ARG A 180 -2.87 0.73 -26.01
CA ARG A 180 -4.31 0.83 -25.79
C ARG A 180 -5.09 -0.12 -26.70
N SER A 181 -4.82 -0.05 -28.01
CA SER A 181 -5.52 -0.88 -29.01
C SER A 181 -5.33 -2.36 -28.74
N TYR A 182 -4.10 -2.77 -28.44
CA TYR A 182 -3.80 -4.16 -28.07
C TYR A 182 -4.64 -4.62 -26.89
N LEU A 183 -4.68 -3.85 -25.80
CA LEU A 183 -5.43 -4.21 -24.61
C LEU A 183 -6.94 -4.28 -24.89
N VAL A 184 -7.48 -3.26 -25.57
CA VAL A 184 -8.91 -3.20 -25.94
C VAL A 184 -9.29 -4.40 -26.81
N ASP A 185 -8.48 -4.76 -27.80
CA ASP A 185 -8.74 -5.90 -28.68
C ASP A 185 -8.71 -7.24 -27.92
N LYS A 186 -7.73 -7.43 -27.02
CA LYS A 186 -7.63 -8.65 -26.22
C LYS A 186 -8.83 -8.83 -25.32
N ILE A 187 -9.22 -7.78 -24.58
CA ILE A 187 -10.35 -7.81 -23.64
C ILE A 187 -11.68 -7.96 -24.42
N SER A 188 -11.88 -7.19 -25.48
CA SER A 188 -13.11 -7.27 -26.28
C SER A 188 -13.29 -8.65 -26.92
N THR A 189 -12.21 -9.25 -27.42
CA THR A 189 -12.24 -10.57 -28.02
C THR A 189 -12.57 -11.65 -26.98
N PHE A 190 -11.93 -11.57 -25.81
CA PHE A 190 -12.20 -12.49 -24.71
C PHE A 190 -13.69 -12.46 -24.30
N PHE A 191 -14.22 -11.29 -23.96
CA PHE A 191 -15.61 -11.17 -23.55
C PHE A 191 -16.61 -11.56 -24.64
N LYS A 192 -16.34 -11.17 -25.90
CA LYS A 192 -17.21 -11.54 -27.02
C LYS A 192 -17.40 -13.06 -27.19
N ILE A 193 -16.37 -13.83 -26.83
CA ILE A 193 -16.40 -15.29 -26.98
C ILE A 193 -17.00 -15.94 -25.72
N ILE A 194 -16.51 -15.56 -24.52
CA ILE A 194 -16.89 -16.24 -23.29
C ILE A 194 -18.34 -15.96 -22.87
N GLU A 195 -18.86 -14.74 -23.12
CA GLU A 195 -20.24 -14.37 -22.78
C GLU A 195 -21.29 -15.10 -23.63
N GLN A 196 -20.91 -15.56 -24.81
CA GLN A 196 -21.80 -16.32 -25.69
C GLN A 196 -21.80 -17.83 -25.41
N GLU A 197 -20.76 -18.30 -24.69
CA GLU A 197 -20.67 -19.72 -24.38
C GLU A 197 -21.56 -20.08 -23.18
N LYS A 198 -22.26 -21.21 -23.30
CA LYS A 198 -23.14 -21.73 -22.25
C LYS A 198 -22.70 -23.08 -21.71
N ASP A 199 -21.79 -23.74 -22.40
CA ASP A 199 -21.19 -25.00 -21.99
C ASP A 199 -20.02 -24.73 -21.07
N SER A 200 -20.04 -25.26 -19.86
CA SER A 200 -19.01 -25.00 -18.85
C SER A 200 -17.62 -25.46 -19.31
N GLN A 201 -17.50 -26.64 -19.89
CA GLN A 201 -16.21 -27.16 -20.34
C GLN A 201 -15.57 -26.26 -21.41
N LYS A 202 -16.37 -25.78 -22.36
CA LYS A 202 -15.90 -24.89 -23.41
C LYS A 202 -15.55 -23.51 -22.86
N ALA A 203 -16.38 -22.96 -21.97
CA ALA A 203 -16.12 -21.67 -21.33
C ALA A 203 -14.83 -21.67 -20.52
N LEU A 204 -14.59 -22.72 -19.71
CA LEU A 204 -13.35 -22.89 -18.98
C LEU A 204 -12.14 -23.09 -19.91
N THR A 205 -12.33 -23.77 -21.04
CA THR A 205 -11.31 -23.89 -22.09
C THR A 205 -10.97 -22.53 -22.67
N ILE A 206 -11.95 -21.68 -22.98
CA ILE A 206 -11.76 -20.32 -23.47
C ILE A 206 -10.97 -19.47 -22.45
N PHE A 207 -11.33 -19.56 -21.17
CA PHE A 207 -10.62 -18.85 -20.11
C PHE A 207 -9.17 -19.33 -19.98
N PHE A 208 -8.94 -20.64 -19.96
CA PHE A 208 -7.60 -21.23 -19.91
C PHE A 208 -6.76 -20.86 -21.14
N GLU A 209 -7.36 -20.89 -22.34
CA GLU A 209 -6.70 -20.43 -23.55
C GLU A 209 -6.38 -18.94 -23.54
N PHE A 210 -7.21 -18.11 -22.93
CA PHE A 210 -6.91 -16.70 -22.75
C PHE A 210 -5.63 -16.52 -21.92
N LEU A 211 -5.47 -17.26 -20.81
CA LEU A 211 -4.28 -17.20 -19.98
C LEU A 211 -3.02 -17.71 -20.71
N THR A 212 -3.11 -18.86 -21.39
CA THR A 212 -1.96 -19.51 -22.01
C THR A 212 -1.55 -18.84 -23.33
N LYS A 213 -2.51 -18.57 -24.24
CA LYS A 213 -2.21 -17.94 -25.54
C LYS A 213 -1.73 -16.48 -25.45
N ASN A 214 -1.98 -15.81 -24.32
CA ASN A 214 -1.45 -14.47 -24.06
C ASN A 214 -0.13 -14.46 -23.28
N GLY A 215 0.49 -15.64 -23.07
CA GLY A 215 1.81 -15.75 -22.44
C GLY A 215 1.80 -15.53 -20.91
N ILE A 216 0.63 -15.58 -20.25
CA ILE A 216 0.53 -15.36 -18.81
C ILE A 216 1.21 -16.51 -18.06
N ALA A 217 0.97 -17.75 -18.48
CA ALA A 217 1.64 -18.92 -17.91
C ALA A 217 3.17 -18.84 -18.03
N ASP A 218 3.68 -18.50 -19.22
CA ASP A 218 5.11 -18.34 -19.49
C ASP A 218 5.73 -17.23 -18.61
N ARG A 219 4.96 -16.18 -18.33
CA ARG A 219 5.40 -15.07 -17.49
C ARG A 219 5.51 -15.49 -16.02
N LEU A 220 4.57 -16.28 -15.53
CA LEU A 220 4.61 -16.85 -14.18
C LEU A 220 5.81 -17.81 -14.02
N GLU A 221 6.10 -18.63 -15.03
CA GLU A 221 7.29 -19.47 -15.04
C GLU A 221 8.58 -18.64 -15.01
N LYS A 222 8.63 -17.55 -15.80
CA LYS A 222 9.78 -16.64 -15.78
C LYS A 222 10.01 -16.03 -14.40
N TRP A 223 8.96 -15.56 -13.73
CA TRP A 223 9.08 -15.02 -12.37
C TRP A 223 9.55 -16.06 -11.34
N ARG A 224 9.08 -17.31 -11.46
CA ARG A 224 9.58 -18.42 -10.66
C ARG A 224 11.09 -18.60 -10.85
N ASP A 225 11.53 -18.62 -12.11
CA ASP A 225 12.93 -18.89 -12.44
C ASP A 225 13.84 -17.72 -11.99
N GLU A 226 13.41 -16.47 -12.19
CA GLU A 226 14.11 -15.28 -11.69
C GLU A 226 14.24 -15.29 -10.16
N ALA A 227 13.19 -15.64 -9.43
CA ALA A 227 13.22 -15.75 -7.98
C ALA A 227 14.14 -16.90 -7.49
N ASN A 228 14.16 -18.03 -8.20
CA ASN A 228 15.10 -19.13 -7.93
C ASN A 228 16.56 -18.73 -8.15
N GLU A 229 16.86 -18.00 -9.21
CA GLU A 229 18.21 -17.47 -9.47
C GLU A 229 18.64 -16.44 -8.42
N ALA A 230 17.69 -15.64 -7.92
CA ALA A 230 17.93 -14.71 -6.81
C ALA A 230 18.05 -15.41 -5.44
N GLY A 231 17.75 -16.72 -5.35
CA GLY A 231 17.78 -17.50 -4.11
C GLY A 231 16.57 -17.27 -3.20
N ASP A 232 15.52 -16.59 -3.67
CA ASP A 232 14.26 -16.39 -2.95
C ASP A 232 13.30 -17.55 -3.24
N LEU A 233 13.52 -18.68 -2.56
CA LEU A 233 12.70 -19.89 -2.74
C LEU A 233 11.23 -19.67 -2.35
N GLN A 234 10.96 -18.75 -1.44
CA GLN A 234 9.61 -18.45 -1.00
C GLN A 234 8.83 -17.75 -2.14
N GLN A 235 9.42 -16.73 -2.75
CA GLN A 235 8.83 -16.05 -3.89
C GLN A 235 8.73 -16.97 -5.12
N ALA A 236 9.69 -17.84 -5.31
CA ALA A 236 9.70 -18.80 -6.42
C ALA A 236 8.52 -19.79 -6.40
N GLN A 237 8.01 -20.15 -5.23
CA GLN A 237 6.89 -21.09 -5.11
C GLN A 237 5.51 -20.44 -5.30
N GLN A 238 5.40 -19.11 -5.21
CA GLN A 238 4.10 -18.42 -5.28
C GLN A 238 3.38 -18.64 -6.62
N PRO A 239 4.02 -18.51 -7.80
CA PRO A 239 3.36 -18.75 -9.07
C PRO A 239 2.81 -20.16 -9.23
N GLU A 240 3.53 -21.17 -8.74
CA GLU A 240 3.13 -22.57 -8.82
C GLU A 240 1.91 -22.85 -7.93
N GLN A 241 1.97 -22.45 -6.65
CA GLN A 241 0.85 -22.62 -5.71
C GLN A 241 -0.43 -21.92 -6.22
N LEU A 242 -0.27 -20.73 -6.79
CA LEU A 242 -1.41 -19.99 -7.33
C LEU A 242 -1.99 -20.66 -8.57
N TRP A 243 -1.13 -21.17 -9.46
CA TRP A 243 -1.57 -21.88 -10.67
C TRP A 243 -2.27 -23.19 -10.33
N ASP A 244 -1.75 -23.92 -9.37
CA ASP A 244 -2.37 -25.16 -8.89
C ASP A 244 -3.74 -24.91 -8.29
N LEU A 245 -3.87 -23.89 -7.45
CA LEU A 245 -5.16 -23.49 -6.90
C LEU A 245 -6.13 -23.07 -8.02
N LEU A 246 -5.68 -22.30 -9.01
CA LEU A 246 -6.51 -21.92 -10.14
C LEU A 246 -7.00 -23.16 -10.89
N MET A 247 -6.11 -24.12 -11.19
CA MET A 247 -6.49 -25.36 -11.88
C MET A 247 -7.50 -26.18 -11.07
N GLN A 248 -7.34 -26.24 -9.76
CA GLN A 248 -8.28 -26.91 -8.86
C GLN A 248 -9.66 -26.21 -8.92
N LEU A 249 -9.70 -24.87 -8.82
CA LEU A 249 -10.94 -24.11 -8.88
C LEU A 249 -11.67 -24.29 -10.21
N LEU A 250 -10.96 -24.39 -11.34
CA LEU A 250 -11.56 -24.70 -12.63
C LEU A 250 -12.23 -26.09 -12.64
N GLN A 251 -11.57 -27.08 -12.04
CA GLN A 251 -12.10 -28.44 -11.91
C GLN A 251 -13.32 -28.48 -10.97
N ASP A 252 -13.26 -27.78 -9.85
CA ASP A 252 -14.36 -27.69 -8.88
C ASP A 252 -15.59 -27.02 -9.49
N TYR A 253 -15.41 -25.93 -10.24
CA TYR A 253 -16.51 -25.29 -10.96
C TYR A 253 -17.17 -26.24 -11.95
N LEU A 254 -16.37 -26.97 -12.73
CA LEU A 254 -16.87 -27.93 -13.70
C LEU A 254 -17.62 -29.10 -13.02
N ALA A 255 -17.18 -29.52 -11.85
CA ALA A 255 -17.85 -30.57 -11.08
C ALA A 255 -19.20 -30.11 -10.51
N ILE A 256 -19.32 -28.83 -10.11
CA ILE A 256 -20.55 -28.24 -9.56
C ILE A 256 -21.53 -27.89 -10.69
N ASN A 257 -21.05 -27.29 -11.78
CA ASN A 257 -21.83 -26.79 -12.90
C ASN A 257 -21.42 -27.46 -14.23
N PRO A 258 -21.69 -28.76 -14.44
CA PRO A 258 -21.16 -29.47 -15.60
C PRO A 258 -21.82 -29.08 -16.93
N GLU A 259 -23.09 -28.64 -16.92
CA GLU A 259 -23.87 -28.42 -18.14
C GLU A 259 -24.09 -26.93 -18.48
N THR A 260 -24.13 -26.06 -17.48
CA THR A 260 -24.48 -24.65 -17.68
C THR A 260 -23.45 -23.72 -17.10
N PHE A 261 -22.89 -22.84 -17.93
CA PHE A 261 -21.94 -21.82 -17.55
C PHE A 261 -22.60 -20.49 -17.23
N ASP A 262 -22.31 -19.93 -16.07
CA ASP A 262 -22.59 -18.55 -15.70
C ASP A 262 -21.29 -17.81 -15.38
N LEU A 263 -21.02 -16.74 -16.13
CA LEU A 263 -19.78 -15.98 -16.02
C LEU A 263 -19.65 -15.26 -14.67
N ASN A 264 -20.77 -14.75 -14.13
CA ASN A 264 -20.77 -14.07 -12.83
C ASN A 264 -20.51 -15.04 -11.68
N GLU A 265 -21.19 -16.20 -11.69
CA GLU A 265 -20.95 -17.24 -10.69
C GLU A 265 -19.50 -17.74 -10.74
N PHE A 266 -18.97 -17.94 -11.94
CA PHE A 266 -17.59 -18.37 -12.14
C PHE A 266 -16.58 -17.38 -11.55
N PHE A 267 -16.65 -16.10 -11.90
CA PHE A 267 -15.74 -15.10 -11.37
C PHE A 267 -15.92 -14.89 -9.87
N ASN A 268 -17.16 -14.87 -9.36
CA ASN A 268 -17.42 -14.75 -7.93
C ASN A 268 -16.81 -15.90 -7.14
N MET A 269 -16.89 -17.12 -7.64
CA MET A 269 -16.24 -18.28 -7.02
C MET A 269 -14.72 -18.12 -6.99
N LEU A 270 -14.09 -17.78 -8.13
CA LEU A 270 -12.63 -17.57 -8.20
C LEU A 270 -12.15 -16.49 -7.23
N ILE A 271 -12.79 -15.32 -7.26
CA ILE A 271 -12.40 -14.18 -6.44
C ILE A 271 -12.58 -14.48 -4.95
N SER A 272 -13.70 -15.13 -4.58
CA SER A 272 -13.94 -15.50 -3.18
C SER A 272 -12.90 -16.50 -2.68
N ALA A 273 -12.55 -17.50 -3.50
CA ALA A 273 -11.52 -18.46 -3.14
C ALA A 273 -10.14 -17.82 -2.99
N PHE A 274 -9.73 -16.96 -3.92
CA PHE A 274 -8.44 -16.28 -3.83
C PHE A 274 -8.35 -15.25 -2.70
N ARG A 275 -9.46 -14.64 -2.29
CA ARG A 275 -9.48 -13.70 -1.15
C ARG A 275 -9.21 -14.39 0.18
N GLU A 276 -9.65 -15.63 0.33
CA GLU A 276 -9.45 -16.43 1.53
C GLU A 276 -8.17 -17.28 1.49
N ALA A 277 -7.59 -17.45 0.31
CA ALA A 277 -6.41 -18.28 0.11
C ALA A 277 -5.11 -17.55 0.52
N ASN A 278 -4.22 -18.32 1.13
CA ASN A 278 -2.91 -17.87 1.54
C ASN A 278 -1.82 -18.77 0.93
N PHE A 279 -0.64 -18.20 0.66
CA PHE A 279 0.51 -18.95 0.23
C PHE A 279 1.04 -19.81 1.37
N SER A 280 1.31 -21.08 1.09
CA SER A 280 2.08 -21.94 2.01
C SER A 280 3.53 -21.51 2.00
N GLN A 281 4.09 -21.33 3.19
CA GLN A 281 5.48 -20.94 3.34
C GLN A 281 6.33 -22.16 3.75
N ILE A 282 7.46 -22.34 3.08
CA ILE A 282 8.44 -23.37 3.41
C ILE A 282 9.73 -22.66 3.82
N PRO A 283 10.33 -23.00 4.98
CA PRO A 283 11.60 -22.42 5.39
C PRO A 283 12.69 -22.67 4.34
N SER A 284 13.40 -21.63 3.95
CA SER A 284 14.52 -21.72 3.00
C SER A 284 15.75 -22.43 3.60
N THR A 285 15.85 -22.48 4.93
CA THR A 285 16.92 -23.14 5.68
C THR A 285 16.39 -23.73 6.98
N LEU A 286 17.02 -24.82 7.44
CA LEU A 286 16.69 -25.43 8.73
C LEU A 286 17.26 -24.64 9.93
N ASP A 287 18.28 -23.81 9.72
CA ASP A 287 18.86 -22.97 10.77
C ASP A 287 18.41 -21.51 10.58
N ALA A 288 17.18 -21.24 10.98
CA ALA A 288 16.54 -19.93 10.90
C ALA A 288 15.79 -19.62 12.19
N VAL A 289 15.68 -18.34 12.51
CA VAL A 289 14.82 -17.82 13.58
C VAL A 289 13.36 -17.95 13.16
N ASN A 290 12.52 -18.50 14.02
CA ASN A 290 11.09 -18.60 13.75
C ASN A 290 10.38 -17.33 14.25
N LEU A 291 9.56 -16.71 13.36
CA LEU A 291 8.65 -15.63 13.67
C LEU A 291 7.22 -16.16 13.54
N SER A 292 6.43 -16.06 14.61
CA SER A 292 5.05 -16.56 14.58
C SER A 292 4.12 -15.71 15.44
N GLU A 293 2.83 -15.84 15.22
CA GLU A 293 1.83 -15.28 16.13
C GLU A 293 1.67 -16.17 17.37
N MET A 294 1.29 -15.52 18.46
CA MET A 294 1.03 -16.23 19.71
C MET A 294 -0.12 -17.25 19.52
N GLY A 295 0.07 -18.44 20.05
CA GLY A 295 -0.90 -19.54 19.94
C GLY A 295 -0.75 -20.44 18.70
N MET A 296 0.02 -20.05 17.70
CA MET A 296 0.26 -20.87 16.50
C MET A 296 1.33 -21.94 16.73
N VAL A 297 2.33 -21.66 17.56
CA VAL A 297 3.45 -22.58 17.82
C VAL A 297 3.08 -23.55 18.94
N GLN A 298 3.09 -24.85 18.61
CA GLN A 298 2.77 -25.92 19.55
C GLN A 298 3.99 -26.76 19.99
N THR A 299 5.15 -26.58 19.32
CA THR A 299 6.34 -27.39 19.58
C THR A 299 7.28 -26.72 20.57
N SER A 300 7.71 -27.45 21.58
CA SER A 300 8.78 -27.06 22.52
C SER A 300 10.14 -27.44 21.94
N GLY A 301 11.14 -26.60 22.17
CA GLY A 301 12.52 -26.90 21.71
C GLY A 301 13.38 -25.67 21.55
N TYR A 302 12.78 -24.49 21.68
CA TYR A 302 13.51 -23.24 21.60
C TYR A 302 14.28 -22.95 22.88
N LYS A 303 15.52 -22.49 22.76
CA LYS A 303 16.30 -22.10 23.95
C LYS A 303 15.89 -20.73 24.44
N GLN A 304 15.64 -19.79 23.51
CA GLN A 304 15.25 -18.43 23.85
C GLN A 304 14.00 -18.03 23.09
N VAL A 305 13.05 -17.37 23.79
CA VAL A 305 11.79 -16.89 23.22
C VAL A 305 11.68 -15.39 23.47
N PHE A 306 11.34 -14.65 22.43
CA PHE A 306 11.04 -13.22 22.49
C PHE A 306 9.54 -13.04 22.28
N ILE A 307 8.85 -12.48 23.28
CA ILE A 307 7.45 -12.06 23.20
C ILE A 307 7.47 -10.55 23.07
N ILE A 308 7.18 -10.05 21.87
CA ILE A 308 7.24 -8.63 21.54
C ILE A 308 5.84 -8.03 21.46
N GLY A 309 5.73 -6.70 21.60
CA GLY A 309 4.44 -6.01 21.49
C GLY A 309 3.50 -6.26 22.67
N ALA A 310 4.04 -6.53 23.84
CA ALA A 310 3.23 -6.77 25.06
C ALA A 310 2.64 -5.47 25.62
N THR A 311 1.78 -4.81 24.82
CA THR A 311 1.03 -3.61 25.20
C THR A 311 -0.36 -3.96 25.73
N ALA A 312 -0.98 -3.04 26.47
CA ALA A 312 -2.32 -3.22 27.04
C ALA A 312 -3.42 -3.42 25.98
N ASN A 313 -3.20 -2.89 24.77
CA ASN A 313 -4.15 -3.02 23.66
C ASN A 313 -4.01 -4.34 22.90
N ASN A 314 -2.82 -4.95 22.92
CA ASN A 314 -2.51 -6.13 22.12
C ASN A 314 -2.49 -7.42 22.97
N LEU A 315 -2.32 -7.33 24.29
CA LEU A 315 -2.15 -8.49 25.13
C LEU A 315 -2.73 -8.28 26.56
N PRO A 316 -3.90 -8.86 26.91
CA PRO A 316 -4.78 -9.66 26.02
C PRO A 316 -5.48 -8.82 24.95
N GLN A 317 -5.73 -9.41 23.79
CA GLN A 317 -6.56 -8.78 22.77
C GLN A 317 -8.02 -8.81 23.20
N ILE A 318 -8.55 -7.67 23.59
CA ILE A 318 -9.98 -7.55 23.90
C ILE A 318 -10.74 -7.44 22.57
N GLN A 319 -11.16 -8.56 22.03
CA GLN A 319 -12.06 -8.56 20.88
C GLN A 319 -13.41 -8.01 21.29
N LYS A 320 -13.74 -6.81 20.82
CA LYS A 320 -15.11 -6.31 20.86
C LYS A 320 -15.92 -7.12 19.84
N MET A 321 -16.75 -8.02 20.29
CA MET A 321 -17.66 -8.72 19.39
C MET A 321 -18.58 -7.73 18.69
N PRO A 322 -18.60 -7.67 17.35
CA PRO A 322 -19.62 -6.96 16.62
C PRO A 322 -20.92 -7.79 16.65
N GLY A 323 -21.65 -7.76 17.75
CA GLY A 323 -22.90 -8.47 17.92
C GLY A 323 -24.02 -7.52 18.34
N PHE A 324 -25.26 -7.83 17.95
CA PHE A 324 -26.45 -7.11 18.42
C PHE A 324 -26.76 -7.36 19.90
N LEU A 325 -26.14 -8.40 20.51
CA LEU A 325 -26.33 -8.79 21.90
C LEU A 325 -25.13 -8.37 22.74
N THR A 326 -25.37 -7.64 23.81
CA THR A 326 -24.34 -7.33 24.81
C THR A 326 -24.13 -8.53 25.73
N THR A 327 -23.01 -8.58 26.47
CA THR A 327 -22.73 -9.61 27.49
C THR A 327 -23.87 -9.68 28.53
N GLU A 328 -24.48 -8.54 28.87
CA GLU A 328 -25.62 -8.48 29.79
C GLU A 328 -26.87 -9.15 29.17
N ASN A 329 -27.13 -8.94 27.88
CA ASN A 329 -28.22 -9.62 27.15
C ASN A 329 -27.97 -11.13 27.06
N LEU A 330 -26.72 -11.56 26.83
CA LEU A 330 -26.36 -12.99 26.82
C LEU A 330 -26.58 -13.63 28.17
N ASN A 331 -26.20 -12.97 29.28
CA ASN A 331 -26.44 -13.46 30.63
C ASN A 331 -27.94 -13.55 30.98
N GLN A 332 -28.75 -12.59 30.53
CA GLN A 332 -30.20 -12.63 30.70
C GLN A 332 -30.83 -13.79 29.91
N LEU A 333 -30.37 -14.01 28.66
CA LEU A 333 -30.81 -15.13 27.85
C LEU A 333 -30.40 -16.48 28.46
N GLN A 334 -29.17 -16.59 28.94
CA GLN A 334 -28.67 -17.80 29.59
C GLN A 334 -29.53 -18.19 30.82
N ASN A 335 -29.93 -17.20 31.63
CA ASN A 335 -30.81 -17.42 32.76
C ASN A 335 -32.24 -17.85 32.38
N SER A 336 -32.63 -17.66 31.12
CA SER A 336 -33.92 -18.05 30.59
C SER A 336 -33.95 -19.46 30.01
N PHE A 337 -32.78 -20.09 29.80
CA PHE A 337 -32.69 -21.45 29.27
C PHE A 337 -32.83 -22.52 30.36
N ASN A 338 -33.32 -23.69 29.95
CA ASN A 338 -33.32 -24.88 30.80
C ASN A 338 -31.88 -25.39 31.00
N SER A 339 -31.66 -26.17 32.03
CA SER A 339 -30.34 -26.69 32.45
C SER A 339 -29.57 -27.50 31.39
N GLU A 340 -30.22 -27.87 30.27
CA GLU A 340 -29.64 -28.64 29.18
C GLU A 340 -29.18 -27.73 27.99
N SER A 341 -29.54 -26.44 27.99
CA SER A 341 -29.22 -25.48 26.97
C SER A 341 -28.16 -24.50 27.44
N TYR A 342 -27.10 -24.34 26.66
CA TYR A 342 -25.96 -23.51 26.99
C TYR A 342 -25.70 -22.49 25.87
N LEU A 343 -25.52 -21.24 26.23
CA LEU A 343 -25.02 -20.19 25.37
C LEU A 343 -23.53 -19.99 25.66
N GLU A 344 -22.74 -20.15 24.66
CA GLU A 344 -21.30 -19.95 24.76
C GLU A 344 -20.97 -18.46 24.92
N ASP A 345 -20.34 -18.09 26.04
CA ASP A 345 -19.74 -16.76 26.21
C ASP A 345 -18.36 -16.75 25.53
N SER A 346 -18.37 -16.50 24.24
CA SER A 346 -17.16 -16.47 23.42
C SER A 346 -16.15 -15.43 23.88
N GLN A 347 -16.56 -14.35 24.56
CA GLN A 347 -15.65 -13.35 25.10
C GLN A 347 -14.90 -13.88 26.32
N GLN A 348 -15.58 -14.58 27.21
CA GLN A 348 -14.95 -15.20 28.37
C GLN A 348 -14.01 -16.33 27.97
N LEU A 349 -14.41 -17.16 27.02
CA LEU A 349 -13.57 -18.23 26.49
C LEU A 349 -12.33 -17.68 25.78
N ASN A 350 -12.47 -16.62 24.99
CA ASN A 350 -11.34 -16.00 24.34
C ASN A 350 -10.32 -15.42 25.34
N ASN A 351 -10.81 -14.79 26.40
CA ASN A 351 -9.93 -14.29 27.47
C ASN A 351 -9.19 -15.42 28.20
N LEU A 352 -9.85 -16.55 28.45
CA LEU A 352 -9.24 -17.73 29.06
C LEU A 352 -8.20 -18.35 28.12
N ASP A 353 -8.51 -18.43 26.84
CA ASP A 353 -7.60 -18.94 25.82
C ASP A 353 -6.35 -18.07 25.69
N GLN A 354 -6.48 -16.75 25.68
CA GLN A 354 -5.31 -15.85 25.65
C GLN A 354 -4.43 -15.97 26.88
N ASN A 355 -5.01 -16.14 28.06
CA ASN A 355 -4.25 -16.43 29.27
C ASN A 355 -3.45 -17.72 29.13
N TYR A 356 -4.08 -18.77 28.59
CA TYR A 356 -3.44 -20.05 28.34
C TYR A 356 -2.33 -19.93 27.31
N GLN A 357 -2.56 -19.25 26.19
CA GLN A 357 -1.59 -19.04 25.13
C GLN A 357 -0.37 -18.24 25.61
N PHE A 358 -0.57 -17.19 26.43
CA PHE A 358 0.55 -16.48 27.03
C PHE A 358 1.36 -17.38 27.97
N GLY A 359 0.70 -18.15 28.83
CA GLY A 359 1.35 -19.13 29.70
C GLY A 359 2.13 -20.18 28.92
N LEU A 360 1.55 -20.70 27.83
CA LEU A 360 2.21 -21.63 26.94
C LEU A 360 3.44 -21.00 26.28
N SER A 361 3.33 -19.77 25.80
CA SER A 361 4.44 -19.03 25.18
C SER A 361 5.65 -18.88 26.10
N LEU A 362 5.40 -18.63 27.40
CA LEU A 362 6.48 -18.63 28.40
C LEU A 362 7.12 -20.01 28.61
N ALA A 363 6.35 -21.09 28.43
CA ALA A 363 6.82 -22.45 28.60
C ALA A 363 7.60 -23.00 27.39
N LEU A 364 7.56 -22.34 26.25
CA LEU A 364 8.31 -22.76 25.03
C LEU A 364 9.81 -22.58 25.17
N ALA A 365 10.28 -21.71 26.05
CA ALA A 365 11.70 -21.42 26.25
C ALA A 365 12.34 -22.39 27.26
N GLN A 366 13.50 -22.92 26.89
CA GLN A 366 14.32 -23.74 27.79
C GLN A 366 15.22 -22.90 28.71
N ASP A 367 15.85 -21.85 28.16
CA ASP A 367 16.86 -21.06 28.87
C ASP A 367 16.31 -19.71 29.31
N ARG A 368 15.68 -18.94 28.40
CA ARG A 368 15.28 -17.54 28.70
C ARG A 368 14.08 -17.07 27.87
N VAL A 369 13.25 -16.25 28.50
CA VAL A 369 12.16 -15.51 27.87
C VAL A 369 12.45 -14.02 27.97
N TYR A 370 12.28 -13.30 26.87
CA TYR A 370 12.23 -11.85 26.84
C TYR A 370 10.79 -11.41 26.58
N VAL A 371 10.27 -10.51 27.39
CA VAL A 371 8.95 -9.92 27.16
C VAL A 371 9.16 -8.42 26.99
N SER A 372 8.75 -7.87 25.86
CA SER A 372 9.01 -6.48 25.53
C SER A 372 7.74 -5.75 25.10
N TYR A 373 7.75 -4.42 25.30
CA TYR A 373 6.73 -3.53 24.79
C TYR A 373 7.35 -2.20 24.32
N PRO A 374 6.84 -1.57 23.24
CA PRO A 374 7.23 -0.23 22.84
C PRO A 374 6.45 0.82 23.64
N VAL A 375 7.12 1.91 24.04
CA VAL A 375 6.47 3.03 24.74
C VAL A 375 5.66 3.89 23.78
N LEU A 376 6.12 4.03 22.53
CA LEU A 376 5.47 4.85 21.52
C LEU A 376 4.98 4.00 20.35
N ASN A 377 3.80 4.34 19.84
CA ASN A 377 3.31 3.80 18.57
C ASN A 377 3.85 4.61 17.37
N ALA A 378 3.47 4.24 16.14
CA ALA A 378 3.89 4.93 14.91
C ALA A 378 3.39 6.39 14.82
N SER A 379 2.38 6.78 15.60
CA SER A 379 1.85 8.15 15.69
C SER A 379 2.44 8.95 16.85
N ASN A 380 3.48 8.44 17.51
CA ASN A 380 4.10 9.00 18.74
C ASN A 380 3.14 9.12 19.94
N GLU A 381 2.14 8.25 20.02
CA GLU A 381 1.26 8.16 21.18
C GLU A 381 1.83 7.15 22.17
N GLU A 382 1.72 7.45 23.48
CA GLU A 382 2.19 6.56 24.54
C GLU A 382 1.34 5.28 24.64
N LEU A 383 2.01 4.15 24.79
CA LEU A 383 1.43 2.84 24.97
C LEU A 383 1.71 2.33 26.38
N ASP A 384 0.68 1.80 27.01
CA ASP A 384 0.80 1.15 28.31
C ASP A 384 1.25 -0.32 28.16
N PRO A 385 2.07 -0.83 29.10
CA PRO A 385 2.43 -2.25 29.10
C PRO A 385 1.22 -3.13 29.43
N SER A 386 1.24 -4.34 28.90
CA SER A 386 0.20 -5.34 29.18
C SER A 386 0.15 -5.71 30.66
N ILE A 387 -1.01 -6.20 31.09
CA ILE A 387 -1.17 -6.71 32.46
C ILE A 387 -0.21 -7.87 32.76
N TYR A 388 0.14 -8.66 31.75
CA TYR A 388 1.08 -9.78 31.91
C TYR A 388 2.51 -9.30 32.12
N TYR A 389 2.91 -8.24 31.39
CA TYR A 389 4.21 -7.59 31.57
C TYR A 389 4.32 -7.04 33.01
N GLN A 390 3.29 -6.33 33.49
CA GLN A 390 3.26 -5.80 34.86
C GLN A 390 3.34 -6.92 35.90
N ARG A 391 2.58 -7.98 35.75
CA ARG A 391 2.64 -9.12 36.67
C ARG A 391 4.01 -9.77 36.74
N LEU A 392 4.68 -9.98 35.59
CA LEU A 392 6.04 -10.51 35.55
C LEU A 392 7.02 -9.59 36.30
N LYS A 393 6.84 -8.27 36.19
CA LYS A 393 7.61 -7.28 36.91
C LYS A 393 7.38 -7.39 38.42
N ASP A 394 6.13 -7.54 38.87
CA ASP A 394 5.75 -7.73 40.27
C ASP A 394 6.31 -9.04 40.85
N TYR A 395 6.51 -10.05 40.00
CA TYR A 395 7.20 -11.30 40.35
C TYR A 395 8.71 -11.21 40.41
N GLY A 396 9.29 -10.02 40.22
CA GLY A 396 10.74 -9.80 40.32
C GLY A 396 11.54 -10.02 39.04
N ALA A 397 10.89 -10.04 37.87
CA ALA A 397 11.61 -10.03 36.60
C ALA A 397 12.35 -8.70 36.41
N GLN A 398 13.62 -8.77 36.00
CA GLN A 398 14.45 -7.59 35.78
C GLN A 398 14.02 -6.86 34.51
N GLN A 399 13.89 -5.53 34.62
CA GLN A 399 13.53 -4.65 33.52
C GLN A 399 14.75 -3.91 32.97
N PHE A 400 14.92 -3.95 31.63
CA PHE A 400 15.90 -3.18 30.88
C PHE A 400 15.20 -2.13 30.02
N VAL A 401 15.89 -1.03 29.74
CA VAL A 401 15.41 0.00 28.80
C VAL A 401 16.23 -0.10 27.52
N GLN A 402 15.55 -0.13 26.39
CA GLN A 402 16.14 -0.09 25.06
C GLN A 402 15.77 1.21 24.37
N HIS A 403 16.77 2.06 24.13
CA HIS A 403 16.60 3.31 23.41
C HIS A 403 16.71 3.10 21.89
N ASP A 404 16.15 4.02 21.11
CA ASP A 404 16.27 4.01 19.64
C ASP A 404 17.72 4.29 19.20
N LEU A 405 18.43 5.14 19.94
CA LEU A 405 19.79 5.56 19.66
C LEU A 405 20.68 5.45 20.91
N PRO A 406 22.00 5.20 20.76
CA PRO A 406 22.91 5.21 21.88
C PRO A 406 23.05 6.63 22.45
N GLU A 407 22.79 6.80 23.75
CA GLU A 407 22.93 8.09 24.42
C GLU A 407 24.37 8.40 24.81
N LYS A 408 25.14 7.39 25.17
CA LYS A 408 26.51 7.49 25.65
C LYS A 408 27.43 6.52 24.93
N MET A 409 28.71 6.82 24.92
CA MET A 409 29.73 5.95 24.33
C MET A 409 29.73 4.53 24.91
N GLN A 410 29.39 4.38 26.19
CA GLN A 410 29.31 3.07 26.85
C GLN A 410 28.15 2.21 26.27
N ASP A 411 27.09 2.86 25.81
CA ASP A 411 25.93 2.19 25.25
C ASP A 411 26.18 1.76 23.80
N LEU A 412 27.13 2.42 23.09
CA LEU A 412 27.41 2.17 21.68
C LEU A 412 27.69 0.70 21.39
N LEU A 413 28.48 0.02 22.22
CA LEU A 413 28.81 -1.40 22.02
C LEU A 413 27.57 -2.29 22.04
N SER A 414 26.53 -1.86 22.75
CA SER A 414 25.25 -2.57 22.75
C SER A 414 24.45 -2.40 21.45
N PHE A 415 24.82 -1.43 20.60
CA PHE A 415 24.20 -1.20 19.29
C PHE A 415 25.05 -1.74 18.12
N ILE A 416 26.20 -2.34 18.41
CA ILE A 416 27.07 -2.89 17.36
C ILE A 416 26.73 -4.35 17.10
N THR A 417 26.53 -4.64 15.83
CA THR A 417 26.34 -5.99 15.29
C THR A 417 27.26 -6.20 14.09
N ASN A 418 26.75 -6.46 12.89
CA ASN A 418 27.56 -6.48 11.69
C ASN A 418 27.84 -5.06 11.17
N PRO A 419 28.82 -4.86 10.28
CA PRO A 419 29.21 -3.54 9.79
C PRO A 419 28.06 -2.76 9.12
N ASP A 420 27.18 -3.45 8.39
CA ASP A 420 26.09 -2.81 7.66
C ASP A 420 25.01 -2.24 8.61
N ALA A 421 24.56 -3.04 9.56
CA ALA A 421 23.57 -2.61 10.56
C ALA A 421 24.14 -1.58 11.54
N SER A 422 25.45 -1.64 11.82
CA SER A 422 26.12 -0.73 12.76
C SER A 422 26.43 0.64 12.18
N LEU A 423 26.51 0.78 10.85
CA LEU A 423 26.98 2.00 10.19
C LEU A 423 26.15 3.24 10.57
N GLY A 424 24.83 3.12 10.65
CA GLY A 424 23.97 4.23 11.06
C GLY A 424 24.25 4.72 12.47
N TYR A 425 24.39 3.82 13.43
CA TYR A 425 24.72 4.17 14.82
C TYR A 425 26.11 4.75 14.98
N LEU A 426 27.09 4.24 14.23
CA LEU A 426 28.45 4.79 14.20
C LEU A 426 28.47 6.19 13.62
N THR A 427 27.74 6.45 12.55
CA THR A 427 27.63 7.78 11.94
C THR A 427 26.95 8.76 12.89
N TYR A 428 25.85 8.34 13.52
CA TYR A 428 25.17 9.15 14.54
C TYR A 428 26.11 9.50 15.70
N MET A 429 26.80 8.50 16.26
CA MET A 429 27.77 8.75 17.36
C MET A 429 28.93 9.60 16.93
N ASN A 430 29.42 9.49 15.69
CA ASN A 430 30.47 10.33 15.15
C ASN A 430 30.05 11.82 15.07
N SER A 431 28.79 12.10 14.78
CA SER A 431 28.24 13.47 14.73
C SER A 431 28.12 14.11 16.12
N ILE A 432 27.87 13.30 17.17
CA ILE A 432 27.72 13.78 18.55
C ILE A 432 29.07 13.79 19.28
N ASN A 433 29.84 12.71 19.18
CA ASN A 433 31.09 12.51 19.90
C ASN A 433 32.03 11.57 19.13
N SER A 434 32.95 12.13 18.38
CA SER A 434 33.94 11.41 17.56
C SER A 434 35.08 10.82 18.37
N GLY A 435 34.78 10.01 19.38
CA GLY A 435 35.82 9.34 20.21
C GLY A 435 36.63 8.29 19.42
N LEU A 436 37.83 7.95 19.94
CA LEU A 436 38.75 6.99 19.30
C LEU A 436 38.04 5.66 18.94
N ALA A 437 37.19 5.14 19.82
CA ALA A 437 36.48 3.89 19.57
C ALA A 437 35.53 3.98 18.34
N VAL A 438 34.83 5.10 18.17
CA VAL A 438 33.96 5.33 16.99
C VAL A 438 34.81 5.38 15.71
N GLN A 439 35.95 6.09 15.75
CA GLN A 439 36.84 6.21 14.61
C GLN A 439 37.44 4.86 14.19
N GLU A 440 37.84 4.02 15.15
CA GLU A 440 38.36 2.68 14.84
C GLU A 440 37.26 1.75 14.28
N LEU A 441 36.04 1.80 14.83
CA LEU A 441 34.90 1.04 14.30
C LEU A 441 34.51 1.52 12.90
N LEU A 442 34.52 2.83 12.63
CA LEU A 442 34.29 3.37 11.29
C LEU A 442 35.34 2.94 10.28
N LYS A 443 36.63 2.85 10.67
CA LYS A 443 37.68 2.31 9.79
C LYS A 443 37.44 0.86 9.44
N ILE A 444 37.09 0.02 10.43
CA ILE A 444 36.72 -1.40 10.18
C ILE A 444 35.53 -1.49 9.22
N THR A 445 34.51 -0.67 9.43
CA THR A 445 33.33 -0.62 8.54
C THR A 445 33.73 -0.13 7.15
N GLN A 446 34.60 0.86 7.03
CA GLN A 446 35.08 1.36 5.74
C GLN A 446 35.94 0.33 4.98
N GLU A 447 36.73 -0.49 5.69
CA GLU A 447 37.46 -1.61 5.05
C GLU A 447 36.52 -2.68 4.48
N GLN A 448 35.41 -2.98 5.17
CA GLN A 448 34.47 -4.00 4.76
C GLN A 448 33.41 -3.49 3.77
N LEU A 449 32.97 -2.23 3.90
CA LEU A 449 31.93 -1.59 3.10
C LEU A 449 32.38 -0.22 2.57
N PRO A 450 33.43 -0.14 1.74
CA PRO A 450 34.09 1.12 1.40
C PRO A 450 33.14 2.12 0.73
N GLN A 451 32.37 1.66 -0.27
CA GLN A 451 31.49 2.54 -1.04
C GLN A 451 30.33 3.06 -0.17
N LYS A 452 29.67 2.17 0.57
CA LYS A 452 28.52 2.51 1.42
C LYS A 452 28.92 3.46 2.56
N THR A 453 30.03 3.16 3.25
CA THR A 453 30.53 4.00 4.33
C THR A 453 30.89 5.39 3.83
N LYS A 454 31.56 5.48 2.66
CA LYS A 454 31.88 6.77 2.03
C LYS A 454 30.62 7.57 1.74
N THR A 455 29.63 6.97 1.07
CA THR A 455 28.36 7.65 0.73
C THR A 455 27.61 8.14 1.97
N VAL A 456 27.55 7.33 3.04
CA VAL A 456 26.85 7.71 4.28
C VAL A 456 27.57 8.84 5.01
N LEU A 457 28.92 8.84 5.06
CA LEU A 457 29.70 9.91 5.69
C LEU A 457 29.59 11.21 4.87
N GLU A 458 29.69 11.14 3.55
CA GLU A 458 29.52 12.31 2.68
C GLU A 458 28.10 12.89 2.81
N ALA A 459 27.06 12.03 2.95
CA ALA A 459 25.70 12.47 3.17
C ALA A 459 25.49 13.15 4.54
N SER A 460 26.26 12.79 5.58
CA SER A 460 26.18 13.44 6.89
C SER A 460 26.75 14.87 6.88
N ASP A 461 27.64 15.19 5.96
CA ASP A 461 28.23 16.51 5.78
C ASP A 461 27.41 17.41 4.84
N PHE A 462 26.33 16.85 4.23
CA PHE A 462 25.45 17.59 3.33
C PHE A 462 24.60 18.61 4.11
N ASP A 463 24.82 19.89 3.84
CA ASP A 463 24.18 21.00 4.55
C ASP A 463 22.90 21.52 3.88
N ASN A 464 22.49 20.92 2.76
CA ASN A 464 21.34 21.30 1.95
C ASN A 464 21.39 22.78 1.49
N GLN A 465 22.58 23.38 1.41
CA GLN A 465 22.73 24.72 0.86
C GLN A 465 22.59 24.67 -0.67
N PRO A 466 21.86 25.63 -1.26
CA PRO A 466 21.71 25.66 -2.71
C PRO A 466 23.04 26.00 -3.37
N GLU A 467 23.50 25.13 -4.27
CA GLU A 467 24.68 25.38 -5.08
C GLU A 467 24.31 26.21 -6.34
N ASN A 468 25.29 26.96 -6.84
CA ASN A 468 25.12 27.73 -8.06
C ASN A 468 25.19 26.79 -9.27
N ILE A 469 24.10 26.73 -10.06
CA ILE A 469 24.01 25.84 -11.23
C ILE A 469 25.01 26.13 -12.35
N GLY A 470 25.74 27.22 -12.25
CA GLY A 470 26.69 27.64 -13.27
C GLY A 470 26.07 28.24 -14.53
N GLN A 471 26.85 29.00 -15.27
CA GLN A 471 26.35 29.77 -16.43
C GLN A 471 25.91 28.88 -17.61
N ASP A 472 26.62 27.78 -17.84
CA ASP A 472 26.33 26.89 -18.97
C ASP A 472 24.98 26.17 -18.77
N LEU A 473 24.74 25.61 -17.58
CA LEU A 473 23.50 24.94 -17.26
C LEU A 473 22.34 25.93 -17.16
N ALA A 474 22.55 27.11 -16.59
CA ALA A 474 21.55 28.18 -16.57
C ALA A 474 21.14 28.61 -18.00
N SER A 475 22.11 28.71 -18.92
CA SER A 475 21.85 29.04 -20.33
C SER A 475 21.05 27.96 -21.06
N GLN A 476 21.25 26.70 -20.72
CA GLN A 476 20.48 25.57 -21.26
C GLN A 476 19.04 25.57 -20.72
N LEU A 477 18.84 25.85 -19.42
CA LEU A 477 17.51 25.84 -18.78
C LEU A 477 16.66 27.06 -19.16
N TYR A 478 17.25 28.25 -19.18
CA TYR A 478 16.53 29.50 -19.34
C TYR A 478 16.75 30.19 -20.68
N GLY A 479 17.67 29.71 -21.51
CA GLY A 479 18.08 30.32 -22.76
C GLY A 479 19.03 31.51 -22.56
N GLN A 480 19.55 32.04 -23.67
CA GLN A 480 20.48 33.21 -23.65
C GLN A 480 19.74 34.54 -23.44
N ASN A 481 18.46 34.60 -23.83
CA ASN A 481 17.60 35.77 -23.65
C ASN A 481 16.47 35.42 -22.68
N LEU A 482 16.46 36.06 -21.54
CA LEU A 482 15.43 35.84 -20.52
C LEU A 482 14.13 36.55 -20.92
N ASN A 483 13.10 35.77 -21.27
CA ASN A 483 11.73 36.23 -21.40
C ASN A 483 10.96 35.87 -20.13
N SER A 484 10.64 36.84 -19.30
CA SER A 484 9.98 36.64 -18.01
C SER A 484 8.75 37.52 -17.86
N SER A 485 7.71 36.97 -17.19
CA SER A 485 6.56 37.73 -16.73
C SER A 485 6.83 38.36 -15.35
N VAL A 486 6.02 39.33 -14.97
CA VAL A 486 6.11 39.96 -13.64
C VAL A 486 5.96 38.90 -12.53
N SER A 487 4.98 37.99 -12.68
CA SER A 487 4.75 36.92 -11.71
C SER A 487 5.91 35.94 -11.61
N GLN A 488 6.62 35.67 -12.71
CA GLN A 488 7.84 34.83 -12.67
C GLN A 488 8.97 35.52 -11.87
N LEU A 489 9.12 36.82 -12.05
CA LEU A 489 10.12 37.58 -11.28
C LEU A 489 9.76 37.65 -9.79
N GLU A 490 8.47 37.82 -9.47
CA GLU A 490 8.00 37.76 -8.09
C GLU A 490 8.33 36.39 -7.46
N THR A 491 8.00 35.28 -8.12
CA THR A 491 8.36 33.94 -7.65
C THR A 491 9.88 33.78 -7.43
N PHE A 492 10.71 34.33 -8.35
CA PHE A 492 12.17 34.25 -8.20
C PHE A 492 12.67 34.99 -6.95
N TYR A 493 12.12 36.18 -6.66
CA TYR A 493 12.53 36.96 -5.49
C TYR A 493 11.96 36.42 -4.17
N GLU A 494 10.78 35.80 -4.22
CA GLU A 494 10.19 35.15 -3.05
C GLU A 494 10.89 33.83 -2.72
N ASN A 495 11.10 32.97 -3.73
CA ASN A 495 11.72 31.66 -3.60
C ASN A 495 12.41 31.22 -4.90
N SER A 496 13.72 31.43 -4.98
CA SER A 496 14.50 31.09 -6.17
C SER A 496 14.52 29.58 -6.48
N TYR A 497 14.36 28.72 -5.46
CA TYR A 497 14.25 27.27 -5.65
C TYR A 497 12.90 26.89 -6.28
N GLU A 498 11.81 27.49 -5.84
CA GLU A 498 10.51 27.32 -6.47
C GLU A 498 10.51 27.80 -7.92
N TYR A 499 11.17 28.92 -8.20
CA TYR A 499 11.40 29.39 -9.58
C TYR A 499 12.16 28.36 -10.41
N PHE A 500 13.23 27.78 -9.86
CA PHE A 500 14.00 26.74 -10.54
C PHE A 500 13.14 25.51 -10.87
N LEU A 501 12.32 25.03 -9.92
CA LEU A 501 11.43 23.88 -10.15
C LEU A 501 10.37 24.19 -11.22
N ASN A 502 9.69 25.33 -11.12
CA ASN A 502 8.55 25.65 -11.98
C ASN A 502 8.95 26.13 -13.38
N TYR A 503 10.03 26.89 -13.47
CA TYR A 503 10.43 27.57 -14.73
C TYR A 503 11.75 27.08 -15.32
N GLY A 504 12.66 26.54 -14.50
CA GLY A 504 13.88 25.87 -14.96
C GLY A 504 13.60 24.42 -15.37
N LEU A 505 13.21 23.62 -14.43
CA LEU A 505 12.86 22.20 -14.69
C LEU A 505 11.47 22.03 -15.29
N LYS A 506 10.63 23.07 -15.25
CA LYS A 506 9.25 23.08 -15.78
C LYS A 506 8.40 21.96 -15.16
N LEU A 507 8.62 21.67 -13.89
CA LEU A 507 7.83 20.70 -13.17
C LEU A 507 6.37 21.16 -13.11
N ARG A 508 5.48 20.26 -13.42
CA ARG A 508 4.03 20.49 -13.36
C ARG A 508 3.39 19.38 -12.53
N ARG A 509 2.33 19.74 -11.82
CA ARG A 509 1.47 18.72 -11.20
C ARG A 509 0.88 17.87 -12.31
N ARG A 510 0.72 16.57 -12.05
CA ARG A 510 -0.03 15.66 -12.92
C ARG A 510 -1.40 16.27 -13.19
N PHE A 511 -1.74 16.39 -14.45
CA PHE A 511 -3.05 16.88 -14.84
C PHE A 511 -4.04 15.71 -14.82
N GLU A 512 -5.10 15.87 -14.04
CA GLU A 512 -6.22 14.93 -14.00
C GLU A 512 -7.47 15.67 -14.46
N ASN A 513 -8.22 15.08 -15.38
CA ASN A 513 -9.44 15.70 -15.90
C ASN A 513 -10.60 15.46 -14.91
N GLU A 514 -10.42 15.98 -13.70
CA GLU A 514 -11.43 15.98 -12.65
C GLU A 514 -12.14 17.33 -12.58
N PHE A 515 -13.43 17.28 -12.26
CA PHE A 515 -14.23 18.48 -12.06
C PHE A 515 -13.98 19.06 -10.66
N ASP A 516 -13.10 20.03 -10.56
CA ASP A 516 -12.71 20.67 -9.31
C ASP A 516 -13.50 21.95 -9.00
N VAL A 517 -13.23 22.54 -7.82
CA VAL A 517 -13.89 23.78 -7.36
C VAL A 517 -13.58 24.96 -8.29
N ILE A 518 -12.38 25.00 -8.89
CA ILE A 518 -11.94 26.06 -9.80
C ILE A 518 -12.74 25.95 -11.10
N GLN A 519 -12.91 24.75 -11.63
CA GLN A 519 -13.70 24.51 -12.84
C GLN A 519 -15.18 24.81 -12.61
N ALA A 520 -15.72 24.50 -11.41
CA ALA A 520 -17.07 24.91 -11.02
C ALA A 520 -17.21 26.43 -11.03
N GLY A 521 -16.28 27.15 -10.41
CA GLY A 521 -16.22 28.61 -10.43
C GLY A 521 -16.16 29.18 -11.85
N ASN A 522 -15.27 28.63 -12.69
CA ASN A 522 -15.15 29.03 -14.09
C ASN A 522 -16.45 28.79 -14.88
N TYR A 523 -17.13 27.65 -14.65
CA TYR A 523 -18.42 27.38 -15.29
C TYR A 523 -19.48 28.40 -14.92
N PHE A 524 -19.53 28.81 -13.65
CA PHE A 524 -20.43 29.89 -13.20
C PHE A 524 -20.13 31.21 -13.91
N HIS A 525 -18.88 31.67 -13.86
CA HIS A 525 -18.47 32.93 -14.47
C HIS A 525 -18.73 32.93 -15.98
N GLU A 526 -18.38 31.87 -16.67
CA GLU A 526 -18.56 31.76 -18.12
C GLU A 526 -20.04 31.69 -18.50
N THR A 527 -20.89 31.01 -17.73
CA THR A 527 -22.34 30.96 -17.96
C THR A 527 -22.93 32.38 -17.92
N PHE A 528 -22.58 33.17 -16.91
CA PHE A 528 -23.11 34.53 -16.79
C PHE A 528 -22.48 35.50 -17.79
N ASP A 529 -21.19 35.39 -18.09
CA ASP A 529 -20.54 36.21 -19.13
C ASP A 529 -21.21 36.00 -20.51
N ARG A 530 -21.40 34.72 -20.89
CA ARG A 530 -22.08 34.38 -22.15
C ARG A 530 -23.55 34.80 -22.14
N LEU A 531 -24.25 34.71 -21.00
CA LEU A 531 -25.62 35.21 -20.85
C LEU A 531 -25.68 36.73 -21.10
N VAL A 532 -24.81 37.50 -20.43
CA VAL A 532 -24.76 38.97 -20.59
C VAL A 532 -24.39 39.36 -22.03
N LYS A 533 -23.39 38.70 -22.62
CA LYS A 533 -23.03 38.91 -24.03
C LYS A 533 -24.19 38.67 -24.99
N LYS A 534 -25.01 37.64 -24.70
CA LYS A 534 -26.20 37.31 -25.51
C LYS A 534 -27.31 38.33 -25.35
N LEU A 535 -27.55 38.80 -24.12
CA LEU A 535 -28.50 39.85 -23.83
C LEU A 535 -28.14 41.16 -24.55
N ASN A 536 -26.86 41.57 -24.44
CA ASN A 536 -26.35 42.76 -25.13
C ASN A 536 -26.47 42.67 -26.66
N LYS A 537 -26.20 41.49 -27.22
CA LYS A 537 -26.32 41.27 -28.67
C LYS A 537 -27.77 41.33 -29.16
N GLN A 538 -28.73 40.96 -28.30
CA GLN A 538 -30.16 41.01 -28.60
C GLN A 538 -30.81 42.34 -28.19
N HIS A 539 -30.06 43.27 -27.61
CA HIS A 539 -30.56 44.53 -27.05
C HIS A 539 -31.73 44.37 -26.09
N THR A 540 -31.68 43.32 -25.26
CA THR A 540 -32.76 42.94 -24.32
C THR A 540 -32.25 43.10 -22.89
N ASP A 541 -33.05 43.75 -22.02
CA ASP A 541 -32.72 43.80 -20.60
C ASP A 541 -33.14 42.52 -19.87
N LEU A 542 -32.34 42.10 -18.91
CA LEU A 542 -32.63 40.94 -18.07
C LEU A 542 -33.98 41.09 -17.32
N ALA A 543 -34.32 42.33 -16.92
CA ALA A 543 -35.58 42.64 -16.23
C ALA A 543 -36.83 42.38 -17.08
N ASP A 544 -36.73 42.54 -18.40
CA ASP A 544 -37.86 42.45 -19.33
C ASP A 544 -38.20 40.98 -19.70
N LEU A 545 -37.26 40.06 -19.46
CA LEU A 545 -37.48 38.66 -19.80
C LEU A 545 -38.53 38.00 -18.89
N SER A 546 -39.35 37.15 -19.45
CA SER A 546 -40.16 36.19 -18.69
C SER A 546 -39.27 35.09 -18.06
N SER A 547 -39.80 34.35 -17.08
CA SER A 547 -39.07 33.22 -16.48
C SER A 547 -38.75 32.13 -17.50
N ILE A 548 -39.61 31.92 -18.47
CA ILE A 548 -39.46 30.89 -19.51
C ILE A 548 -38.36 31.31 -20.51
N GLU A 549 -38.38 32.56 -20.95
CA GLU A 549 -37.36 33.07 -21.88
C GLU A 549 -35.97 33.07 -21.26
N LEU A 550 -35.86 33.44 -19.98
CA LEU A 550 -34.58 33.37 -19.25
C LEU A 550 -34.02 31.95 -19.19
N GLU A 551 -34.88 30.94 -18.85
CA GLU A 551 -34.44 29.58 -18.83
C GLU A 551 -34.07 29.03 -20.22
N GLN A 552 -34.79 29.37 -21.26
CA GLN A 552 -34.45 29.03 -22.63
C GLN A 552 -33.09 29.59 -23.03
N MET A 553 -32.84 30.84 -22.66
CA MET A 553 -31.57 31.52 -22.94
C MET A 553 -30.40 30.89 -22.17
N LEU A 554 -30.57 30.60 -20.88
CA LEU A 554 -29.59 29.88 -20.06
C LEU A 554 -29.28 28.51 -20.62
N ASN A 555 -30.32 27.73 -20.94
CA ASN A 555 -30.14 26.39 -21.50
C ASN A 555 -29.38 26.42 -22.84
N SER A 556 -29.67 27.42 -23.69
CA SER A 556 -28.93 27.55 -24.94
C SER A 556 -27.45 27.88 -24.74
N VAL A 557 -27.11 28.70 -23.73
CA VAL A 557 -25.71 29.01 -23.36
C VAL A 557 -25.02 27.78 -22.80
N ARG A 558 -25.66 27.09 -21.86
CA ARG A 558 -25.10 25.88 -21.19
C ARG A 558 -24.86 24.73 -22.17
N ASN A 559 -25.78 24.50 -23.11
CA ASN A 559 -25.61 23.42 -24.10
C ASN A 559 -24.40 23.71 -24.99
N VAL A 560 -24.24 24.96 -25.48
CA VAL A 560 -23.03 25.32 -26.23
C VAL A 560 -21.75 25.13 -25.42
N MET A 561 -21.76 25.52 -24.14
CA MET A 561 -20.60 25.33 -23.27
C MET A 561 -20.27 23.85 -23.03
N LYS A 562 -21.30 22.99 -22.86
CA LYS A 562 -21.12 21.56 -22.65
C LYS A 562 -20.62 20.83 -23.90
N ASP A 563 -20.94 21.34 -25.06
CA ASP A 563 -20.51 20.76 -26.35
C ASP A 563 -19.14 21.27 -26.80
N GLU A 564 -18.62 22.33 -26.17
CA GLU A 564 -17.37 22.99 -26.54
C GLU A 564 -16.23 22.73 -25.52
N GLY A 565 -14.99 22.60 -26.05
CA GLY A 565 -13.75 22.64 -25.27
C GLY A 565 -13.66 21.64 -24.11
N LYS A 566 -13.15 22.11 -22.98
CA LYS A 566 -12.88 21.31 -21.78
C LYS A 566 -14.13 20.69 -21.12
N TYR A 567 -15.29 21.32 -21.25
CA TYR A 567 -16.51 20.79 -20.62
C TYR A 567 -17.07 19.60 -21.39
N SER A 568 -16.85 19.49 -22.69
CA SER A 568 -17.32 18.35 -23.48
C SER A 568 -16.66 17.05 -23.04
N GLN A 569 -15.40 17.10 -22.65
CA GLN A 569 -14.67 15.93 -22.13
C GLN A 569 -15.18 15.50 -20.75
N LEU A 570 -15.45 16.48 -19.86
CA LEU A 570 -16.00 16.22 -18.53
C LEU A 570 -17.41 15.61 -18.57
N MET A 571 -18.19 15.92 -19.60
CA MET A 571 -19.54 15.38 -19.79
C MET A 571 -19.59 13.89 -20.15
N ASN A 572 -18.46 13.26 -20.40
CA ASN A 572 -18.40 11.82 -20.65
C ASN A 572 -18.55 10.95 -19.37
N ASP A 573 -18.31 11.53 -18.20
CA ASP A 573 -18.48 10.86 -16.93
C ASP A 573 -19.87 11.10 -16.31
N PRO A 574 -20.61 10.04 -15.90
CA PRO A 574 -21.94 10.17 -15.29
C PRO A 574 -21.97 11.02 -14.01
N PHE A 575 -20.93 10.97 -13.19
CA PHE A 575 -20.83 11.77 -11.97
C PHE A 575 -20.68 13.25 -12.30
N ASN A 576 -19.84 13.59 -13.26
CA ASN A 576 -19.68 14.96 -13.74
C ASN A 576 -20.99 15.48 -14.36
N GLN A 577 -21.72 14.65 -15.11
CA GLN A 577 -23.05 15.03 -15.62
C GLN A 577 -24.02 15.41 -14.49
N TYR A 578 -23.99 14.67 -13.38
CA TYR A 578 -24.77 15.01 -12.20
C TYR A 578 -24.33 16.34 -11.58
N LEU A 579 -23.02 16.57 -11.43
CA LEU A 579 -22.49 17.82 -10.92
C LEU A 579 -22.89 19.01 -11.80
N PHE A 580 -22.81 18.89 -13.13
CA PHE A 580 -23.28 19.91 -14.04
C PHE A 580 -24.79 20.20 -13.91
N LYS A 581 -25.64 19.19 -13.65
CA LYS A 581 -27.05 19.41 -13.35
C LYS A 581 -27.25 20.23 -12.07
N CYS A 582 -26.47 19.96 -11.04
CA CYS A 582 -26.49 20.73 -9.79
C CYS A 582 -26.07 22.20 -10.02
N LEU A 583 -25.02 22.42 -10.83
CA LEU A 583 -24.58 23.76 -11.20
C LEU A 583 -25.58 24.50 -12.06
N ASP A 584 -26.20 23.81 -13.02
CA ASP A 584 -27.27 24.38 -13.84
C ASP A 584 -28.44 24.86 -12.99
N HIS A 585 -28.85 24.07 -12.01
CA HIS A 585 -29.88 24.44 -11.07
C HIS A 585 -29.50 25.70 -10.24
N THR A 586 -28.26 25.74 -9.80
CA THR A 586 -27.74 26.87 -9.01
C THR A 586 -27.63 28.14 -9.86
N THR A 587 -27.09 28.03 -11.09
CA THR A 587 -27.03 29.18 -12.02
C THR A 587 -28.42 29.69 -12.39
N SER A 588 -29.41 28.81 -12.54
CA SER A 588 -30.82 29.24 -12.73
C SER A 588 -31.34 30.03 -11.55
N LYS A 589 -31.14 29.54 -10.32
CA LYS A 589 -31.57 30.28 -9.11
C LYS A 589 -30.95 31.66 -9.03
N VAL A 590 -29.63 31.77 -9.28
CA VAL A 590 -28.92 33.04 -9.26
C VAL A 590 -29.45 34.00 -10.34
N ALA A 591 -29.64 33.54 -11.57
CA ALA A 591 -30.15 34.34 -12.67
C ALA A 591 -31.59 34.86 -12.40
N HIS A 592 -32.45 34.01 -11.85
CA HIS A 592 -33.81 34.40 -11.47
C HIS A 592 -33.81 35.40 -10.32
N ASN A 593 -32.96 35.29 -9.33
CA ASN A 593 -32.82 36.25 -8.24
C ASN A 593 -32.28 37.58 -8.78
N TRP A 594 -31.26 37.54 -9.64
CA TRP A 594 -30.73 38.74 -10.29
C TRP A 594 -31.80 39.46 -11.09
N ARG A 595 -32.58 38.77 -11.92
CA ARG A 595 -33.72 39.35 -12.61
C ARG A 595 -34.72 40.00 -11.66
N ARG A 596 -35.04 39.38 -10.51
CA ARG A 596 -35.96 39.93 -9.51
C ARG A 596 -35.42 41.20 -8.85
N SER A 597 -34.13 41.30 -8.63
CA SER A 597 -33.50 42.46 -8.02
C SER A 597 -33.46 43.69 -8.97
N LEU A 598 -33.59 43.49 -10.27
CA LEU A 598 -33.63 44.52 -11.28
C LEU A 598 -35.06 45.03 -11.56
N LYS A 599 -36.09 44.30 -11.16
CA LYS A 599 -37.50 44.71 -11.18
C LYS A 599 -37.84 45.55 -9.95
#